data_6a363c7abeaf16696e1b61dfff2f4571
#
_entry.id   6a363c7abeaf16696e1b61dfff2f4571
#
_cell.length_a   1.000
_cell.length_b   1.000
_cell.length_c   1.000
_cell.angle_alpha   90.00
_cell.angle_beta   90.00
_cell.angle_gamma   90.00
#
_symmetry.space_group_name_H-M   'P 1'
#
loop_
_entity.id
_entity.type
_entity.pdbx_description
1 polymer ?
#
loop_
_entity_poly.entity_id
_entity_poly.type
_entity_poly.pdbx_seq_one_letter_code
_entity_poly.pdbx_strand_id
1 'polypeptide(L)'
;MGRPRRIPAKESVIAAASLCVVAALPGCSTAAPPAADPPAATTVHSTARPAQAAFAFTVAGDRPVRPSGSQDTHAQTPNATCDSATFASDKALGARLARAFALAGFPVSADLLAHFLAGQGTGVNYRAGSPIAKKARASEAFRALNADVQDAILGQLKAGRTRVRLSAAQLPAVAFESTSSDLYWGFRGTQGLTVTGRGTRENGRYAGTLSYVIRDSYGFPVGDTLDGFGPPMRYLQTVCGAPRHAGGAHWFPDTITVTVPFSRPA
;
A
#
# COMPACT_ATOMS: atom_id res chain seq x y z
N MET A 1 -43.24 -14.49 -21.10
CA MET A 1 -42.84 -13.11 -21.44
C MET A 1 -42.67 -12.34 -20.15
N GLY A 2 -41.44 -12.27 -19.61
CA GLY A 2 -41.08 -11.60 -18.36
C GLY A 2 -40.47 -10.23 -18.65
N ARG A 3 -41.01 -9.19 -18.04
CA ARG A 3 -40.52 -7.81 -18.16
C ARG A 3 -39.18 -7.67 -17.39
N PRO A 4 -38.17 -6.99 -17.95
CA PRO A 4 -36.93 -6.71 -17.22
C PRO A 4 -37.17 -5.66 -16.12
N ARG A 5 -36.69 -5.96 -14.91
CA ARG A 5 -36.63 -5.01 -13.77
C ARG A 5 -35.61 -3.92 -14.06
N ARG A 6 -36.03 -2.67 -14.04
CA ARG A 6 -35.15 -1.50 -14.06
C ARG A 6 -34.45 -1.37 -12.70
N ILE A 7 -33.12 -1.31 -12.71
CA ILE A 7 -32.30 -0.97 -11.58
C ILE A 7 -32.21 0.57 -11.51
N PRO A 8 -32.48 1.21 -10.35
CA PRO A 8 -32.39 2.66 -10.25
C PRO A 8 -30.91 3.10 -10.27
N ALA A 9 -30.62 4.12 -11.07
CA ALA A 9 -29.34 4.81 -11.08
C ALA A 9 -29.13 5.52 -9.73
N LYS A 10 -28.03 5.21 -9.03
CA LYS A 10 -27.59 5.97 -7.86
C LYS A 10 -26.86 7.21 -8.34
N GLU A 11 -27.45 8.36 -8.05
CA GLU A 11 -26.85 9.67 -8.28
C GLU A 11 -25.58 9.82 -7.46
N SER A 12 -24.48 10.18 -8.13
CA SER A 12 -23.22 10.51 -7.50
C SER A 12 -23.29 11.92 -6.92
N VAL A 13 -23.38 12.01 -5.60
CA VAL A 13 -23.29 13.29 -4.89
C VAL A 13 -21.80 13.62 -4.74
N ILE A 14 -21.34 14.62 -5.49
CA ILE A 14 -20.05 15.27 -5.29
C ILE A 14 -20.22 16.24 -4.12
N ALA A 15 -19.75 15.84 -2.93
CA ALA A 15 -19.73 16.71 -1.76
C ALA A 15 -18.49 17.64 -1.84
N ALA A 16 -18.76 18.94 -1.96
CA ALA A 16 -17.78 19.99 -1.84
C ALA A 16 -17.30 20.08 -0.38
N ALA A 17 -15.99 19.91 -0.16
CA ALA A 17 -15.37 20.10 1.15
C ALA A 17 -15.11 21.57 1.40
N SER A 18 -15.79 22.17 2.39
CA SER A 18 -15.55 23.50 2.92
C SER A 18 -14.24 23.55 3.72
N LEU A 19 -13.38 24.48 3.35
CA LEU A 19 -12.17 24.85 4.09
C LEU A 19 -12.56 25.67 5.32
N CYS A 20 -12.31 25.17 6.51
CA CYS A 20 -12.28 25.99 7.73
C CYS A 20 -10.82 26.28 8.10
N VAL A 21 -10.44 27.54 7.97
CA VAL A 21 -9.18 28.11 8.49
C VAL A 21 -9.39 28.41 9.96
N VAL A 22 -8.60 27.82 10.84
CA VAL A 22 -8.53 28.17 12.26
C VAL A 22 -7.20 28.88 12.51
N ALA A 23 -7.33 30.15 12.91
CA ALA A 23 -6.22 31.02 13.31
C ALA A 23 -5.66 30.62 14.68
N ALA A 24 -4.34 30.55 14.78
CA ALA A 24 -3.61 30.35 16.03
C ALA A 24 -3.40 31.69 16.73
N LEU A 25 -3.70 31.77 18.04
CA LEU A 25 -3.32 32.83 18.94
C LEU A 25 -2.09 32.42 19.79
N PRO A 26 -1.15 33.31 20.04
CA PRO A 26 0.01 33.03 20.85
C PRO A 26 -0.20 33.48 22.33
N GLY A 27 0.44 32.79 23.25
CA GLY A 27 0.92 33.35 24.49
C GLY A 27 0.24 32.87 25.75
N CYS A 28 1.02 32.12 26.54
CA CYS A 28 1.09 32.33 28.01
C CYS A 28 2.38 31.65 28.50
N SER A 29 3.29 32.55 28.93
CA SER A 29 4.51 32.21 29.65
C SER A 29 4.13 31.97 31.13
N THR A 30 4.43 30.80 31.69
CA THR A 30 4.33 30.56 33.13
C THR A 30 5.72 30.28 33.69
N ALA A 31 6.06 31.06 34.71
CA ALA A 31 7.29 31.02 35.43
C ALA A 31 7.51 29.67 36.18
N ALA A 32 8.76 29.25 36.26
CA ALA A 32 9.19 28.07 37.00
C ALA A 32 9.20 28.30 38.51
N PRO A 33 8.80 27.32 39.34
CA PRO A 33 8.98 27.35 40.78
C PRO A 33 10.43 26.99 41.19
N PRO A 34 10.85 27.44 42.40
CA PRO A 34 12.23 27.25 42.85
C PRO A 34 12.57 25.79 43.18
N ALA A 35 13.83 25.46 43.00
CA ALA A 35 14.38 24.14 43.24
C ALA A 35 14.33 23.74 44.73
N ALA A 36 13.83 22.56 45.01
CA ALA A 36 13.90 21.92 46.32
C ALA A 36 15.20 21.09 46.43
N ASP A 37 15.82 21.11 47.61
CA ASP A 37 17.05 20.39 47.94
C ASP A 37 16.90 18.86 47.73
N PRO A 38 17.99 18.18 47.30
CA PRO A 38 17.95 16.75 47.07
C PRO A 38 17.92 15.96 48.39
N PRO A 39 17.05 14.95 48.52
CA PRO A 39 17.11 14.04 49.66
C PRO A 39 18.31 13.11 49.57
N ALA A 40 18.88 12.79 50.73
CA ALA A 40 20.05 11.92 50.89
C ALA A 40 19.93 10.58 50.18
N ALA A 41 20.97 10.20 49.47
CA ALA A 41 21.06 8.95 48.71
C ALA A 41 21.00 7.72 49.65
N THR A 42 19.89 7.06 49.66
CA THR A 42 19.76 5.70 50.25
C THR A 42 20.34 4.71 49.24
N THR A 43 21.45 4.11 49.56
CA THR A 43 22.09 3.06 48.73
C THR A 43 21.24 1.80 48.74
N VAL A 44 20.33 1.69 47.77
CA VAL A 44 19.58 0.46 47.53
C VAL A 44 20.53 -0.52 46.85
N HIS A 45 20.97 -1.56 47.54
CA HIS A 45 21.60 -2.71 46.91
C HIS A 45 20.62 -3.38 45.98
N SER A 46 20.64 -2.98 44.70
CA SER A 46 19.96 -3.65 43.62
C SER A 46 20.64 -5.01 43.41
N THR A 47 20.04 -6.07 43.91
CA THR A 47 20.39 -7.43 43.47
C THR A 47 20.02 -7.53 41.98
N ALA A 48 20.99 -7.34 41.11
CA ALA A 48 20.83 -7.48 39.68
C ALA A 48 20.31 -8.90 39.39
N ARG A 49 19.04 -9.01 39.03
CA ARG A 49 18.45 -10.23 38.49
C ARG A 49 19.29 -10.66 37.31
N PRO A 50 19.78 -11.93 37.27
CA PRO A 50 20.60 -12.37 36.14
C PRO A 50 19.86 -12.04 34.84
N ALA A 51 20.56 -11.36 33.92
CA ALA A 51 20.02 -10.99 32.63
C ALA A 51 19.56 -12.29 31.94
N GLN A 52 18.26 -12.50 31.83
CA GLN A 52 17.71 -13.59 31.04
C GLN A 52 18.24 -13.38 29.61
N ALA A 53 18.95 -14.41 29.09
CA ALA A 53 19.51 -14.35 27.75
C ALA A 53 18.42 -13.89 26.78
N ALA A 54 18.68 -12.79 26.08
CA ALA A 54 17.71 -12.19 25.18
C ALA A 54 17.34 -13.20 24.08
N PHE A 55 16.11 -13.68 24.11
CA PHE A 55 15.58 -14.59 23.09
C PHE A 55 15.36 -13.80 21.81
N ALA A 56 16.24 -13.97 20.83
CA ALA A 56 16.11 -13.34 19.53
C ALA A 56 15.25 -14.18 18.57
N PHE A 57 14.43 -13.53 17.74
CA PHE A 57 13.66 -14.18 16.71
C PHE A 57 13.72 -13.46 15.37
N THR A 58 13.48 -14.22 14.29
CA THR A 58 13.34 -13.71 12.93
C THR A 58 12.03 -14.16 12.32
N VAL A 59 11.47 -13.34 11.44
CA VAL A 59 10.24 -13.59 10.70
C VAL A 59 10.54 -13.55 9.21
N ALA A 60 10.01 -14.51 8.47
CA ALA A 60 10.03 -14.51 7.00
C ALA A 60 8.72 -15.12 6.48
N GLY A 61 8.15 -14.50 5.47
CA GLY A 61 7.00 -14.99 4.73
C GLY A 61 6.93 -14.34 3.37
N ASP A 62 6.55 -15.10 2.36
CA ASP A 62 6.39 -14.61 1.00
C ASP A 62 5.14 -15.19 0.37
N ARG A 63 4.32 -14.32 -0.18
CA ARG A 63 3.26 -14.63 -1.12
C ARG A 63 3.69 -14.06 -2.46
N PRO A 64 4.15 -14.90 -3.40
CA PRO A 64 4.61 -14.43 -4.69
C PRO A 64 3.46 -13.81 -5.48
N VAL A 65 3.80 -12.90 -6.38
CA VAL A 65 2.89 -12.38 -7.40
C VAL A 65 2.41 -13.56 -8.24
N ARG A 66 1.11 -13.79 -8.25
CA ARG A 66 0.50 -14.77 -9.17
C ARG A 66 -0.11 -14.00 -10.32
N PRO A 67 0.32 -14.23 -11.56
CA PRO A 67 -0.46 -13.79 -12.71
C PRO A 67 -1.83 -14.47 -12.60
N SER A 68 -2.88 -13.71 -12.35
CA SER A 68 -4.22 -14.27 -12.49
C SER A 68 -4.54 -14.35 -13.98
N GLY A 69 -4.96 -15.51 -14.48
CA GLY A 69 -5.17 -15.76 -15.90
C GLY A 69 -6.21 -14.86 -16.58
N SER A 70 -7.02 -14.12 -15.81
CA SER A 70 -7.93 -13.08 -16.32
C SER A 70 -7.40 -11.66 -16.17
N GLN A 71 -6.26 -11.50 -15.49
CA GLN A 71 -5.60 -10.21 -15.22
C GLN A 71 -4.19 -10.20 -15.82
N ASP A 72 -4.01 -10.82 -16.99
CA ASP A 72 -2.73 -10.70 -17.70
C ASP A 72 -2.57 -9.27 -18.21
N THR A 73 -2.01 -8.43 -17.32
CA THR A 73 -1.61 -7.06 -17.65
C THR A 73 -0.56 -7.03 -18.75
N HIS A 74 0.01 -8.19 -19.10
CA HIS A 74 1.07 -8.34 -20.08
C HIS A 74 0.56 -8.75 -21.45
N ALA A 75 -0.72 -9.18 -21.56
CA ALA A 75 -1.29 -9.62 -22.82
C ALA A 75 -1.28 -8.50 -23.86
N GLN A 76 -0.64 -8.76 -24.97
CA GLN A 76 -0.72 -7.90 -26.16
C GLN A 76 -1.65 -8.54 -27.17
N THR A 77 -2.43 -7.74 -27.87
CA THR A 77 -3.30 -8.24 -28.93
C THR A 77 -2.44 -8.57 -30.16
N PRO A 78 -2.29 -9.86 -30.52
CA PRO A 78 -1.50 -10.24 -31.68
C PRO A 78 -2.08 -9.60 -32.96
N ASN A 79 -1.21 -9.11 -33.83
CA ASN A 79 -1.56 -8.58 -35.17
C ASN A 79 -2.52 -7.38 -35.20
N ALA A 80 -2.82 -6.75 -34.05
CA ALA A 80 -3.60 -5.52 -34.04
C ALA A 80 -2.74 -4.34 -34.52
N THR A 81 -3.29 -3.53 -35.40
CA THR A 81 -2.67 -2.29 -35.87
C THR A 81 -3.05 -1.15 -34.95
N CYS A 82 -2.05 -0.42 -34.45
CA CYS A 82 -2.30 0.80 -33.68
C CYS A 82 -2.75 1.93 -34.62
N ASP A 83 -3.99 2.37 -34.44
CA ASP A 83 -4.53 3.51 -35.16
C ASP A 83 -4.01 4.83 -34.55
N SER A 84 -3.39 5.68 -35.37
CA SER A 84 -2.70 6.88 -34.89
C SER A 84 -3.66 7.94 -34.31
N ALA A 85 -4.88 8.05 -34.82
CA ALA A 85 -5.85 9.01 -34.32
C ALA A 85 -6.42 8.57 -32.97
N THR A 86 -6.78 7.29 -32.85
CA THR A 86 -7.21 6.67 -31.60
C THR A 86 -6.10 6.74 -30.55
N PHE A 87 -4.85 6.42 -30.92
CA PHE A 87 -3.70 6.53 -30.04
C PHE A 87 -3.53 7.93 -29.47
N ALA A 88 -3.56 8.96 -30.32
CA ALA A 88 -3.41 10.35 -29.90
C ALA A 88 -4.54 10.80 -28.97
N SER A 89 -5.79 10.41 -29.31
CA SER A 89 -6.98 10.68 -28.48
C SER A 89 -6.89 10.04 -27.11
N ASP A 90 -6.52 8.75 -27.04
CA ASP A 90 -6.44 8.00 -25.80
C ASP A 90 -5.28 8.48 -24.91
N LYS A 91 -4.13 8.83 -25.50
CA LYS A 91 -3.04 9.47 -24.76
C LYS A 91 -3.46 10.81 -24.16
N ALA A 92 -4.18 11.63 -24.92
CA ALA A 92 -4.70 12.91 -24.42
C ALA A 92 -5.72 12.69 -23.29
N LEU A 93 -6.57 11.67 -23.39
CA LEU A 93 -7.50 11.28 -22.31
C LEU A 93 -6.72 10.87 -21.06
N GLY A 94 -5.73 9.99 -21.18
CA GLY A 94 -4.89 9.57 -20.06
C GLY A 94 -4.18 10.73 -19.37
N ALA A 95 -3.63 11.67 -20.14
CA ALA A 95 -2.99 12.85 -19.60
C ALA A 95 -3.98 13.78 -18.86
N ARG A 96 -5.20 13.93 -19.35
CA ARG A 96 -6.27 14.67 -18.64
C ARG A 96 -6.65 13.95 -17.34
N LEU A 97 -6.76 12.64 -17.36
CA LEU A 97 -7.08 11.84 -16.17
C LEU A 97 -5.97 11.96 -15.11
N ALA A 98 -4.71 11.90 -15.49
CA ALA A 98 -3.60 12.11 -14.56
C ALA A 98 -3.68 13.47 -13.86
N ARG A 99 -3.99 14.54 -14.62
CA ARG A 99 -4.23 15.86 -14.04
C ARG A 99 -5.44 15.89 -13.10
N ALA A 100 -6.53 15.21 -13.48
CA ALA A 100 -7.72 15.13 -12.64
C ALA A 100 -7.42 14.41 -11.31
N PHE A 101 -6.63 13.35 -11.31
CA PHE A 101 -6.16 12.67 -10.08
C PHE A 101 -5.33 13.63 -9.22
N ALA A 102 -4.40 14.36 -9.80
CA ALA A 102 -3.60 15.34 -9.04
C ALA A 102 -4.48 16.42 -8.38
N LEU A 103 -5.45 16.98 -9.11
CA LEU A 103 -6.41 17.97 -8.60
C LEU A 103 -7.35 17.41 -7.54
N ALA A 104 -7.71 16.14 -7.64
CA ALA A 104 -8.54 15.44 -6.65
C ALA A 104 -7.77 15.03 -5.38
N GLY A 105 -6.47 15.33 -5.27
CA GLY A 105 -5.64 14.98 -4.13
C GLY A 105 -5.08 13.55 -4.17
N PHE A 106 -4.99 12.94 -5.36
CA PHE A 106 -4.42 11.63 -5.62
C PHE A 106 -3.09 11.71 -6.40
N PRO A 107 -2.04 12.34 -5.82
CA PRO A 107 -0.79 12.59 -6.54
C PRO A 107 -0.08 11.31 -6.96
N VAL A 108 -0.14 10.24 -6.13
CA VAL A 108 0.50 8.97 -6.46
C VAL A 108 -0.16 8.30 -7.65
N SER A 109 -1.49 8.31 -7.71
CA SER A 109 -2.25 7.78 -8.86
C SER A 109 -1.98 8.58 -10.13
N ALA A 110 -1.82 9.90 -10.01
CA ALA A 110 -1.44 10.78 -11.11
C ALA A 110 -0.04 10.42 -11.65
N ASP A 111 0.93 10.23 -10.76
CA ASP A 111 2.31 9.87 -11.12
C ASP A 111 2.40 8.48 -11.74
N LEU A 112 1.69 7.49 -11.19
CA LEU A 112 1.64 6.13 -11.74
C LEU A 112 1.02 6.12 -13.15
N LEU A 113 -0.08 6.84 -13.36
CA LEU A 113 -0.70 6.95 -14.68
C LEU A 113 0.22 7.68 -15.68
N ALA A 114 0.90 8.74 -15.27
CA ALA A 114 1.88 9.43 -16.10
C ALA A 114 3.05 8.51 -16.47
N HIS A 115 3.57 7.73 -15.52
CA HIS A 115 4.62 6.74 -15.74
C HIS A 115 4.18 5.64 -16.73
N PHE A 116 2.95 5.13 -16.58
CA PHE A 116 2.34 4.20 -17.52
C PHE A 116 2.30 4.76 -18.95
N LEU A 117 1.81 5.98 -19.10
CA LEU A 117 1.71 6.66 -20.40
C LEU A 117 3.07 6.99 -21.02
N ALA A 118 4.13 7.13 -20.21
CA ALA A 118 5.49 7.33 -20.70
C ALA A 118 6.09 6.04 -21.32
N GLY A 119 5.49 4.88 -21.05
CA GLY A 119 5.85 3.61 -21.66
C GLY A 119 7.21 3.05 -21.26
N GLN A 120 7.76 3.48 -20.13
CA GLN A 120 9.11 3.08 -19.69
C GLN A 120 9.18 1.63 -19.17
N GLY A 121 8.09 1.12 -18.60
CA GLY A 121 8.03 -0.24 -18.04
C GLY A 121 8.91 -0.46 -16.79
N THR A 122 9.58 0.59 -16.30
CA THR A 122 10.46 0.51 -15.14
C THR A 122 9.67 0.47 -13.85
N GLY A 123 10.08 -0.39 -12.90
CA GLY A 123 9.38 -0.53 -11.63
C GLY A 123 9.40 0.73 -10.76
N VAL A 124 8.30 0.98 -10.06
CA VAL A 124 8.16 2.09 -9.11
C VAL A 124 8.14 1.54 -7.68
N ASN A 125 9.00 2.08 -6.81
CA ASN A 125 9.17 1.59 -5.45
C ASN A 125 8.96 2.70 -4.41
N TYR A 126 7.91 2.57 -3.61
CA TYR A 126 7.63 3.47 -2.51
C TYR A 126 8.21 2.95 -1.20
N ARG A 127 9.22 3.66 -0.68
CA ARG A 127 9.93 3.29 0.55
C ARG A 127 9.05 3.47 1.79
N ALA A 128 9.42 2.80 2.87
CA ALA A 128 8.85 3.02 4.19
C ALA A 128 8.93 4.51 4.59
N GLY A 129 7.83 5.04 5.15
CA GLY A 129 7.72 6.45 5.51
C GLY A 129 7.28 7.39 4.40
N SER A 130 7.22 6.95 3.13
CA SER A 130 6.61 7.75 2.05
C SER A 130 5.13 8.06 2.35
N PRO A 131 4.54 9.11 1.74
CA PRO A 131 3.13 9.45 1.94
C PRO A 131 2.19 8.27 1.68
N ILE A 132 2.41 7.52 0.58
CA ILE A 132 1.57 6.37 0.24
C ILE A 132 1.76 5.21 1.21
N ALA A 133 2.99 4.96 1.71
CA ALA A 133 3.24 3.94 2.72
C ALA A 133 2.55 4.28 4.07
N LYS A 134 2.48 5.56 4.43
CA LYS A 134 1.72 6.03 5.59
C LYS A 134 0.22 5.83 5.39
N LYS A 135 -0.32 6.14 4.22
CA LYS A 135 -1.72 5.87 3.85
C LYS A 135 -2.01 4.37 3.90
N ALA A 136 -1.15 3.53 3.32
CA ALA A 136 -1.29 2.07 3.35
C ALA A 136 -1.34 1.55 4.79
N ARG A 137 -0.39 1.98 5.63
CA ARG A 137 -0.34 1.61 7.05
C ARG A 137 -1.60 2.01 7.83
N ALA A 138 -2.21 3.15 7.49
CA ALA A 138 -3.40 3.65 8.14
C ALA A 138 -4.70 3.02 7.62
N SER A 139 -4.67 2.32 6.48
CA SER A 139 -5.85 1.70 5.89
C SER A 139 -6.39 0.55 6.74
N GLU A 140 -7.68 0.30 6.68
CA GLU A 140 -8.33 -0.81 7.39
C GLU A 140 -7.81 -2.15 6.88
N ALA A 141 -7.69 -2.31 5.55
CA ALA A 141 -7.18 -3.52 4.92
C ALA A 141 -5.77 -3.90 5.42
N PHE A 142 -4.85 -2.93 5.51
CA PHE A 142 -3.53 -3.20 6.05
C PHE A 142 -3.55 -3.49 7.56
N ARG A 143 -4.39 -2.80 8.34
CA ARG A 143 -4.49 -3.06 9.78
C ARG A 143 -5.00 -4.47 10.07
N ALA A 144 -6.01 -4.94 9.32
CA ALA A 144 -6.51 -6.31 9.41
C ALA A 144 -5.41 -7.32 9.07
N LEU A 145 -4.75 -7.18 7.90
CA LEU A 145 -3.61 -8.00 7.53
C LEU A 145 -2.53 -8.05 8.62
N ASN A 146 -2.15 -6.88 9.14
CA ASN A 146 -1.10 -6.78 10.16
C ASN A 146 -1.49 -7.47 11.46
N ALA A 147 -2.77 -7.43 11.85
CA ALA A 147 -3.27 -8.16 13.02
C ALA A 147 -3.13 -9.67 12.82
N ASP A 148 -3.62 -10.21 11.71
CA ASP A 148 -3.56 -11.65 11.38
C ASP A 148 -2.11 -12.15 11.34
N VAL A 149 -1.21 -11.38 10.70
CA VAL A 149 0.22 -11.70 10.63
C VAL A 149 0.86 -11.69 12.02
N GLN A 150 0.57 -10.70 12.85
CA GLN A 150 1.11 -10.65 14.21
C GLN A 150 0.61 -11.81 15.07
N ASP A 151 -0.63 -12.24 14.92
CA ASP A 151 -1.20 -13.35 15.66
C ASP A 151 -0.58 -14.70 15.20
N ALA A 152 -0.35 -14.88 13.91
CA ALA A 152 0.35 -16.04 13.37
C ALA A 152 1.82 -16.10 13.85
N ILE A 153 2.50 -14.97 13.93
CA ILE A 153 3.86 -14.87 14.51
C ILE A 153 3.83 -15.26 15.98
N LEU A 154 2.93 -14.67 16.75
CA LEU A 154 2.82 -14.91 18.19
C LEU A 154 2.57 -16.39 18.49
N GLY A 155 1.70 -17.07 17.74
CA GLY A 155 1.44 -18.49 17.88
C GLY A 155 2.71 -19.35 17.72
N GLN A 156 3.56 -19.03 16.75
CA GLN A 156 4.82 -19.74 16.55
C GLN A 156 5.86 -19.41 17.63
N LEU A 157 5.93 -18.16 18.09
CA LEU A 157 6.84 -17.76 19.18
C LEU A 157 6.46 -18.43 20.52
N LYS A 158 5.16 -18.54 20.84
CA LYS A 158 4.65 -19.26 22.03
C LYS A 158 4.94 -20.77 21.96
N ALA A 159 5.02 -21.33 20.76
CA ALA A 159 5.48 -22.71 20.53
C ALA A 159 7.01 -22.86 20.59
N GLY A 160 7.75 -21.82 21.03
CA GLY A 160 9.20 -21.85 21.22
C GLY A 160 10.05 -21.68 19.96
N ARG A 161 9.42 -21.32 18.84
CA ARG A 161 10.16 -21.12 17.58
C ARG A 161 10.89 -19.76 17.58
N THR A 162 12.17 -19.77 17.23
CA THR A 162 12.98 -18.55 17.03
C THR A 162 13.02 -18.09 15.57
N ARG A 163 12.72 -19.00 14.65
CA ARG A 163 12.60 -18.72 13.21
C ARG A 163 11.14 -18.93 12.79
N VAL A 164 10.41 -17.82 12.74
CA VAL A 164 9.00 -17.83 12.33
C VAL A 164 8.92 -17.82 10.81
N ARG A 165 8.18 -18.78 10.25
CA ARG A 165 7.90 -18.83 8.81
C ARG A 165 6.40 -18.73 8.57
N LEU A 166 6.00 -17.74 7.78
CA LEU A 166 4.61 -17.53 7.38
C LEU A 166 4.39 -18.18 6.01
N SER A 167 3.36 -18.99 5.91
CA SER A 167 2.93 -19.57 4.63
C SER A 167 2.16 -18.55 3.79
N ALA A 168 2.03 -18.80 2.49
CA ALA A 168 1.23 -17.96 1.60
C ALA A 168 -0.25 -17.85 2.04
N ALA A 169 -0.80 -18.89 2.70
CA ALA A 169 -2.16 -18.87 3.25
C ALA A 169 -2.30 -17.90 4.44
N GLN A 170 -1.22 -17.63 5.17
CA GLN A 170 -1.17 -16.68 6.28
C GLN A 170 -0.86 -15.25 5.82
N LEU A 171 -0.68 -15.04 4.52
CA LEU A 171 -0.40 -13.77 3.88
C LEU A 171 -1.50 -13.47 2.84
N PRO A 172 -2.72 -13.07 3.26
CA PRO A 172 -3.79 -12.75 2.31
C PRO A 172 -3.39 -11.58 1.41
N ALA A 173 -4.03 -11.47 0.25
CA ALA A 173 -3.90 -10.27 -0.58
C ALA A 173 -4.48 -9.07 0.17
N VAL A 174 -3.84 -7.93 0.01
CA VAL A 174 -4.38 -6.66 0.52
C VAL A 174 -5.23 -6.04 -0.59
N ALA A 175 -6.50 -5.77 -0.33
CA ALA A 175 -7.37 -5.06 -1.24
C ALA A 175 -7.67 -3.66 -0.70
N PHE A 176 -7.30 -2.63 -1.45
CA PHE A 176 -7.64 -1.25 -1.10
C PHE A 176 -8.91 -0.84 -1.84
N GLU A 177 -10.06 -0.92 -1.17
CA GLU A 177 -11.38 -0.79 -1.83
C GLU A 177 -11.95 0.65 -1.82
N SER A 178 -11.39 1.57 -1.04
CA SER A 178 -11.92 2.93 -0.96
C SER A 178 -11.52 3.78 -2.17
N THR A 179 -12.48 4.10 -3.03
CA THR A 179 -12.32 4.96 -4.22
C THR A 179 -11.87 6.40 -3.91
N SER A 180 -11.92 6.81 -2.65
CA SER A 180 -11.45 8.12 -2.19
C SER A 180 -9.96 8.14 -1.82
N SER A 181 -9.17 7.18 -2.31
CA SER A 181 -7.79 6.99 -1.93
C SER A 181 -6.86 6.71 -3.11
N ASP A 182 -5.66 7.29 -3.07
CA ASP A 182 -4.54 6.90 -3.94
C ASP A 182 -4.26 5.40 -3.96
N LEU A 183 -4.52 4.72 -2.83
CA LEU A 183 -4.31 3.28 -2.71
C LEU A 183 -5.25 2.50 -3.64
N TYR A 184 -6.51 2.94 -3.79
CA TYR A 184 -7.45 2.30 -4.69
C TYR A 184 -7.03 2.45 -6.15
N TRP A 185 -6.68 3.66 -6.56
CA TRP A 185 -6.36 3.95 -7.96
C TRP A 185 -4.98 3.50 -8.39
N GLY A 186 -4.04 3.40 -7.42
CA GLY A 186 -2.66 3.00 -7.68
C GLY A 186 -2.34 1.53 -7.35
N PHE A 187 -3.05 0.93 -6.37
CA PHE A 187 -2.69 -0.38 -5.79
C PHE A 187 -3.92 -1.26 -5.51
N ARG A 188 -4.95 -1.17 -6.33
CA ARG A 188 -6.22 -1.85 -6.10
C ARG A 188 -6.09 -3.37 -6.01
N GLY A 189 -5.27 -3.96 -6.85
CA GLY A 189 -5.17 -5.39 -7.07
C GLY A 189 -3.88 -6.00 -6.53
N THR A 190 -3.43 -5.63 -5.31
CA THR A 190 -2.16 -6.13 -4.78
C THR A 190 -2.00 -7.63 -4.95
N GLN A 191 -0.94 -8.02 -5.67
CA GLN A 191 -0.75 -9.39 -6.16
C GLN A 191 0.18 -10.20 -5.27
N GLY A 192 1.17 -9.55 -4.68
CA GLY A 192 2.20 -10.19 -3.88
C GLY A 192 2.45 -9.50 -2.55
N LEU A 193 2.95 -10.25 -1.58
CA LEU A 193 3.30 -9.74 -0.26
C LEU A 193 4.51 -10.47 0.30
N THR A 194 5.53 -9.72 0.72
CA THR A 194 6.62 -10.27 1.53
C THR A 194 6.58 -9.65 2.92
N VAL A 195 6.74 -10.49 3.93
CA VAL A 195 6.89 -10.04 5.32
C VAL A 195 8.24 -10.51 5.85
N THR A 196 9.00 -9.59 6.40
CA THR A 196 10.24 -9.88 7.11
C THR A 196 10.22 -9.19 8.46
N GLY A 197 10.98 -9.72 9.43
CA GLY A 197 11.04 -9.11 10.74
C GLY A 197 12.12 -9.70 11.62
N ARG A 198 12.42 -8.97 12.69
CA ARG A 198 13.33 -9.39 13.76
C ARG A 198 12.90 -8.78 15.07
N GLY A 199 13.19 -9.45 16.15
CA GLY A 199 12.91 -8.94 17.49
C GLY A 199 13.51 -9.80 18.57
N THR A 200 13.19 -9.43 19.81
CA THR A 200 13.67 -10.10 21.03
C THR A 200 12.50 -10.38 21.97
N ARG A 201 12.72 -11.26 22.92
CA ARG A 201 11.85 -11.43 24.08
C ARG A 201 12.53 -10.83 25.29
N GLU A 202 11.95 -9.77 25.83
CA GLU A 202 12.46 -9.08 27.02
C GLU A 202 11.29 -8.74 27.94
N ASN A 203 11.49 -8.85 29.24
CA ASN A 203 10.49 -8.49 30.26
C ASN A 203 9.08 -9.08 30.01
N GLY A 204 9.02 -10.34 29.60
CA GLY A 204 7.76 -11.03 29.33
C GLY A 204 7.02 -10.56 28.07
N ARG A 205 7.70 -9.86 27.17
CA ARG A 205 7.13 -9.38 25.88
C ARG A 205 8.03 -9.78 24.72
N TYR A 206 7.41 -10.12 23.61
CA TYR A 206 8.07 -10.12 22.31
C TYR A 206 7.99 -8.73 21.71
N ALA A 207 9.12 -8.15 21.35
CA ALA A 207 9.21 -6.82 20.75
C ALA A 207 10.14 -6.84 19.53
N GLY A 208 9.82 -6.05 18.51
CA GLY A 208 10.60 -6.02 17.27
C GLY A 208 10.01 -5.12 16.20
N THR A 209 10.43 -5.36 14.98
CA THR A 209 9.96 -4.61 13.80
C THR A 209 9.60 -5.59 12.69
N LEU A 210 8.47 -5.35 12.04
CA LEU A 210 8.03 -6.05 10.83
C LEU A 210 8.11 -5.09 9.64
N SER A 211 8.58 -5.60 8.52
CA SER A 211 8.58 -4.91 7.22
C SER A 211 7.74 -5.71 6.24
N TYR A 212 6.79 -5.04 5.61
CA TYR A 212 5.90 -5.55 4.58
C TYR A 212 6.28 -4.93 3.24
N VAL A 213 6.49 -5.75 2.22
CA VAL A 213 6.63 -5.30 0.84
C VAL A 213 5.38 -5.77 0.09
N ILE A 214 4.48 -4.84 -0.17
CA ILE A 214 3.25 -5.05 -0.94
C ILE A 214 3.60 -4.83 -2.40
N ARG A 215 3.29 -5.82 -3.27
CA ARG A 215 3.61 -5.79 -4.70
C ARG A 215 2.35 -5.76 -5.52
N ASP A 216 2.36 -4.95 -6.55
CA ASP A 216 1.32 -4.88 -7.57
C ASP A 216 1.94 -4.74 -8.97
N SER A 217 1.10 -4.72 -9.98
CA SER A 217 1.45 -4.39 -11.37
C SER A 217 0.49 -3.34 -11.88
N TYR A 218 1.00 -2.12 -12.06
CA TYR A 218 0.19 -1.06 -12.61
C TYR A 218 -0.02 -1.25 -14.11
N GLY A 219 -1.28 -1.35 -14.50
CA GLY A 219 -1.69 -1.56 -15.88
C GLY A 219 -3.21 -1.80 -15.95
N PHE A 220 -3.71 -2.00 -17.17
CA PHE A 220 -5.14 -2.15 -17.45
C PHE A 220 -5.42 -3.52 -18.07
N PRO A 221 -5.72 -4.54 -17.25
CA PRO A 221 -5.94 -5.90 -17.70
C PRO A 221 -7.21 -6.03 -18.56
N VAL A 222 -7.29 -7.12 -19.32
CA VAL A 222 -8.50 -7.47 -20.06
C VAL A 222 -9.65 -7.68 -19.06
N GLY A 223 -10.78 -7.04 -19.32
CA GLY A 223 -11.95 -7.08 -18.43
C GLY A 223 -11.98 -5.98 -17.35
N ASP A 224 -10.95 -5.13 -17.27
CA ASP A 224 -11.05 -3.93 -16.45
C ASP A 224 -12.11 -2.97 -17.02
N THR A 225 -13.15 -2.76 -16.23
CA THR A 225 -14.33 -1.93 -16.60
C THR A 225 -14.30 -0.58 -15.93
N LEU A 226 -13.11 -0.11 -15.49
CA LEU A 226 -13.00 1.22 -14.90
C LEU A 226 -13.68 2.25 -15.80
N ASP A 227 -14.78 2.81 -15.29
CA ASP A 227 -15.80 3.57 -16.00
C ASP A 227 -15.24 4.57 -17.04
N GLY A 228 -15.37 4.22 -18.31
CA GLY A 228 -15.08 5.08 -19.44
C GLY A 228 -13.60 5.24 -19.83
N PHE A 229 -12.63 4.99 -18.96
CA PHE A 229 -11.21 5.13 -19.30
C PHE A 229 -10.41 3.82 -19.31
N GLY A 230 -10.91 2.74 -18.71
CA GLY A 230 -10.27 1.42 -18.76
C GLY A 230 -10.01 0.94 -20.19
N PRO A 231 -11.02 0.90 -21.08
CA PRO A 231 -10.84 0.50 -22.48
C PRO A 231 -9.81 1.33 -23.26
N PRO A 232 -9.79 2.68 -23.24
CA PRO A 232 -8.74 3.48 -23.85
C PRO A 232 -7.34 3.18 -23.31
N MET A 233 -7.16 3.08 -22.00
CA MET A 233 -5.86 2.79 -21.40
C MET A 233 -5.37 1.39 -21.77
N ARG A 234 -6.27 0.41 -21.79
CA ARG A 234 -5.97 -0.94 -22.28
C ARG A 234 -5.57 -0.95 -23.76
N TYR A 235 -6.25 -0.19 -24.61
CA TYR A 235 -5.86 -0.05 -26.03
C TYR A 235 -4.44 0.47 -26.15
N LEU A 236 -4.07 1.51 -25.40
CA LEU A 236 -2.71 2.04 -25.35
C LEU A 236 -1.67 1.00 -24.92
N GLN A 237 -2.04 0.08 -24.02
CA GLN A 237 -1.15 -0.96 -23.50
C GLN A 237 -1.05 -2.17 -24.42
N THR A 238 -2.19 -2.69 -24.90
CA THR A 238 -2.25 -4.01 -25.55
C THR A 238 -2.12 -3.95 -27.07
N VAL A 239 -2.56 -2.87 -27.69
CA VAL A 239 -2.51 -2.63 -29.13
C VAL A 239 -1.36 -1.73 -29.51
N CYS A 240 -1.25 -0.58 -28.83
CA CYS A 240 -0.22 0.43 -29.07
C CYS A 240 0.92 0.36 -28.07
N GLY A 241 1.08 -0.72 -27.32
CA GLY A 241 2.04 -0.79 -26.23
C GLY A 241 3.50 -0.82 -26.68
N ALA A 242 4.38 -0.21 -25.87
CA ALA A 242 5.82 -0.34 -26.04
C ALA A 242 6.27 -1.83 -25.85
N PRO A 243 7.28 -2.34 -26.57
CA PRO A 243 8.12 -1.58 -27.53
C PRO A 243 7.56 -1.56 -28.96
N ARG A 244 6.36 -2.11 -29.23
CA ARG A 244 5.82 -2.24 -30.59
C ARG A 244 5.51 -0.91 -31.24
N HIS A 245 5.04 0.06 -30.43
CA HIS A 245 4.70 1.39 -30.91
C HIS A 245 5.47 2.45 -30.12
N ALA A 246 6.16 3.32 -30.84
CA ALA A 246 6.91 4.43 -30.22
C ALA A 246 5.98 5.32 -29.38
N GLY A 247 6.30 5.49 -28.11
CA GLY A 247 5.49 6.25 -27.16
C GLY A 247 4.23 5.54 -26.65
N GLY A 248 4.07 4.22 -26.95
CA GLY A 248 3.02 3.38 -26.40
C GLY A 248 3.11 3.27 -24.88
N ALA A 249 1.99 3.02 -24.23
CA ALA A 249 1.95 2.80 -22.80
C ALA A 249 2.53 1.41 -22.44
N HIS A 250 3.05 1.26 -21.23
CA HIS A 250 3.59 -0.01 -20.76
C HIS A 250 3.23 -0.23 -19.30
N TRP A 251 2.76 -1.44 -18.97
CA TRP A 251 2.61 -1.86 -17.59
C TRP A 251 3.97 -1.90 -16.88
N PHE A 252 3.98 -1.78 -15.59
CA PHE A 252 5.19 -1.88 -14.77
C PHE A 252 4.89 -2.43 -13.39
N PRO A 253 5.86 -3.11 -12.74
CA PRO A 253 5.72 -3.52 -11.36
C PRO A 253 5.82 -2.30 -10.42
N ASP A 254 5.02 -2.31 -9.38
CA ASP A 254 5.10 -1.31 -8.31
C ASP A 254 5.06 -1.94 -6.92
N THR A 255 5.65 -1.26 -5.96
CA THR A 255 5.74 -1.75 -4.59
C THR A 255 5.56 -0.66 -3.56
N ILE A 256 4.96 -1.03 -2.42
CA ILE A 256 4.95 -0.20 -1.21
C ILE A 256 5.64 -0.96 -0.08
N THR A 257 6.63 -0.34 0.56
CA THR A 257 7.21 -0.87 1.80
C THR A 257 6.55 -0.20 3.01
N VAL A 258 5.99 -1.01 3.91
CA VAL A 258 5.41 -0.55 5.18
C VAL A 258 6.15 -1.18 6.33
N THR A 259 6.60 -0.36 7.27
CA THR A 259 7.27 -0.83 8.49
C THR A 259 6.41 -0.54 9.71
N VAL A 260 6.24 -1.55 10.57
CA VAL A 260 5.44 -1.44 11.80
C VAL A 260 6.18 -2.05 12.99
N PRO A 261 5.97 -1.52 14.22
CA PRO A 261 6.43 -2.18 15.42
C PRO A 261 5.64 -3.47 15.66
N PHE A 262 6.31 -4.46 16.22
CA PHE A 262 5.72 -5.67 16.78
C PHE A 262 5.91 -5.63 18.28
N SER A 263 4.84 -5.75 19.06
CA SER A 263 4.92 -5.83 20.52
C SER A 263 3.72 -6.62 21.05
N ARG A 264 3.98 -7.81 21.63
CA ARG A 264 2.97 -8.72 22.15
C ARG A 264 3.41 -9.32 23.48
N PRO A 265 2.50 -9.61 24.42
CA PRO A 265 2.81 -10.41 25.61
C PRO A 265 3.37 -11.79 25.20
N ALA A 266 4.38 -12.26 25.95
CA ALA A 266 4.98 -13.58 25.72
C ALA A 266 4.14 -14.72 26.32
#